data_c9e70f468c6b06d9d23ab3322899a5f3
#
_entry.id   c9e70f468c6b06d9d23ab3322899a5f3
#
_cell.length_a   1.000
_cell.length_b   1.000
_cell.length_c   1.000
_cell.angle_alpha   90.00
_cell.angle_beta   90.00
_cell.angle_gamma   90.00
#
_symmetry.space_group_name_H-M   'P 1'
#
loop_
_entity.id
_entity.type
_entity.pdbx_description
1 polymer ?
#
loop_
_entity_poly.entity_id
_entity_poly.type
_entity_poly.pdbx_seq_one_letter_code
_entity_poly.pdbx_strand_id
1 'polypeptide(L)'
;MFQGLDVEEISEVLSRVTVLVKRFRKSDYIFLAGDCVENLCIVVNGKVQMIKEDIWGDKSIIANLGAGSVFAESYLGRRHDKSIVSYFAASDSEVLMLPFGRFLENPHNSKAHNKLMCNIVAILADNNSRLIEKTEILCKKTLRGKILAYLEQEAANAGTKKFVVPFSRTDLANYLDADRSALTRELARMRDEGMIAFEKNTFEILKQ
;
A
#
# COMPACT_ATOMS: atom_id res chain seq x y z
N MET A 1 -7.92 -0.71 11.11
CA MET A 1 -7.48 -1.39 12.34
C MET A 1 -8.51 -1.31 13.47
N PHE A 2 -9.07 -0.15 13.77
CA PHE A 2 -10.01 0.04 14.90
C PHE A 2 -11.49 -0.15 14.55
N GLN A 3 -11.80 -0.83 13.47
CA GLN A 3 -13.18 -1.03 13.03
C GLN A 3 -14.01 -1.76 14.09
N GLY A 4 -15.17 -1.19 14.41
CA GLY A 4 -16.12 -1.74 15.37
C GLY A 4 -15.67 -1.66 16.85
N LEU A 5 -14.56 -0.98 17.19
CA LEU A 5 -14.22 -0.58 18.53
C LEU A 5 -14.77 0.82 18.79
N ASP A 6 -15.33 1.06 19.99
CA ASP A 6 -15.69 2.40 20.44
C ASP A 6 -14.49 3.18 21.01
N VAL A 7 -14.70 4.44 21.37
CA VAL A 7 -13.61 5.31 21.82
C VAL A 7 -13.00 4.82 23.14
N GLU A 8 -13.79 4.23 24.03
CA GLU A 8 -13.34 3.70 25.32
C GLU A 8 -12.52 2.44 25.10
N GLU A 9 -12.97 1.52 24.24
CA GLU A 9 -12.25 0.31 23.84
C GLU A 9 -10.91 0.65 23.17
N ILE A 10 -10.89 1.66 22.29
CA ILE A 10 -9.66 2.14 21.65
C ILE A 10 -8.71 2.73 22.68
N SER A 11 -9.22 3.56 23.58
CA SER A 11 -8.43 4.18 24.67
C SER A 11 -7.86 3.11 25.60
N GLU A 12 -8.65 2.11 25.99
CA GLU A 12 -8.18 0.97 26.80
C GLU A 12 -6.99 0.28 26.15
N VAL A 13 -7.11 -0.04 24.85
CA VAL A 13 -6.06 -0.75 24.12
C VAL A 13 -4.81 0.11 23.95
N LEU A 14 -4.98 1.39 23.61
CA LEU A 14 -3.85 2.31 23.37
C LEU A 14 -3.17 2.80 24.63
N SER A 15 -3.85 2.85 25.77
CA SER A 15 -3.26 3.28 27.06
C SER A 15 -2.08 2.43 27.52
N ARG A 16 -1.93 1.24 26.95
CA ARG A 16 -0.90 0.25 27.31
C ARG A 16 0.40 0.41 26.55
N VAL A 17 0.40 1.25 25.52
CA VAL A 17 1.55 1.48 24.65
C VAL A 17 1.71 2.96 24.37
N THR A 18 2.95 3.37 24.21
CA THR A 18 3.23 4.76 23.81
C THR A 18 3.01 4.87 22.31
N VAL A 19 1.88 5.47 21.94
CA VAL A 19 1.55 5.76 20.55
C VAL A 19 2.23 7.06 20.14
N LEU A 20 2.89 7.06 18.99
CA LEU A 20 3.53 8.23 18.44
C LEU A 20 2.87 8.58 17.10
N VAL A 21 2.52 9.85 16.90
CA VAL A 21 2.15 10.38 15.59
C VAL A 21 3.31 11.21 15.07
N LYS A 22 3.87 10.78 13.93
CA LYS A 22 4.96 11.49 13.26
C LYS A 22 4.48 12.11 11.96
N ARG A 23 4.99 13.31 11.67
CA ARG A 23 4.78 14.02 10.41
C ARG A 23 5.98 13.87 9.51
N PHE A 24 5.70 13.57 8.25
CA PHE A 24 6.68 13.42 7.20
C PHE A 24 6.33 14.34 6.05
N ARG A 25 7.31 15.06 5.54
CA ARG A 25 7.16 15.87 4.32
C ARG A 25 7.20 14.95 3.11
N LYS A 26 6.64 15.40 2.02
CA LYS A 26 6.81 14.72 0.73
C LYS A 26 8.29 14.45 0.48
N SER A 27 8.59 13.22 0.07
CA SER A 27 9.94 12.68 -0.20
C SER A 27 10.75 12.23 1.04
N ASP A 28 10.21 12.36 2.26
CA ASP A 28 10.86 11.80 3.44
C ASP A 28 10.72 10.27 3.46
N TYR A 29 11.77 9.59 3.93
CA TYR A 29 11.69 8.17 4.26
C TYR A 29 11.16 7.98 5.69
N ILE A 30 10.21 7.07 5.83
CA ILE A 30 9.65 6.65 7.11
C ILE A 30 10.54 5.55 7.70
N PHE A 31 10.90 4.57 6.85
CA PHE A 31 11.89 3.53 7.09
C PHE A 31 12.65 3.27 5.80
N LEU A 32 13.93 2.98 5.93
CA LEU A 32 14.78 2.49 4.83
C LEU A 32 14.86 0.96 4.84
N ALA A 33 15.11 0.37 3.69
CA ALA A 33 15.53 -1.02 3.62
C ALA A 33 16.81 -1.20 4.46
N GLY A 34 16.81 -2.19 5.33
CA GLY A 34 17.89 -2.42 6.30
C GLY A 34 17.62 -1.88 7.71
N ASP A 35 16.64 -1.00 7.90
CA ASP A 35 16.22 -0.53 9.22
C ASP A 35 15.52 -1.64 10.02
N CYS A 36 15.72 -1.64 11.34
CA CYS A 36 14.92 -2.46 12.25
C CYS A 36 13.56 -1.80 12.45
N VAL A 37 12.48 -2.49 12.12
CA VAL A 37 11.12 -1.99 12.23
C VAL A 37 10.41 -2.67 13.39
N GLU A 38 10.12 -1.90 14.45
CA GLU A 38 9.48 -2.39 15.68
C GLU A 38 8.03 -1.92 15.81
N ASN A 39 7.59 -1.04 14.92
CA ASN A 39 6.28 -0.42 14.99
C ASN A 39 5.36 -0.91 13.86
N LEU A 40 4.12 -1.22 14.22
CA LEU A 40 3.02 -1.23 13.28
C LEU A 40 2.66 0.22 12.96
N CYS A 41 2.50 0.53 11.69
CA CYS A 41 2.25 1.88 11.24
C CYS A 41 0.89 2.03 10.58
N ILE A 42 0.23 3.17 10.78
CA ILE A 42 -1.04 3.52 10.15
C ILE A 42 -0.89 4.88 9.51
N VAL A 43 -1.25 4.99 8.25
CA VAL A 43 -1.35 6.28 7.56
C VAL A 43 -2.59 7.00 8.10
N VAL A 44 -2.40 8.09 8.84
CA VAL A 44 -3.50 8.93 9.36
C VAL A 44 -3.98 9.86 8.25
N ASN A 45 -3.03 10.49 7.57
CA ASN A 45 -3.28 11.40 6.45
C ASN A 45 -2.14 11.33 5.44
N GLY A 46 -2.42 11.67 4.19
CA GLY A 46 -1.43 11.69 3.10
C GLY A 46 -1.33 10.36 2.36
N LYS A 47 -0.16 10.13 1.76
CA LYS A 47 0.13 8.93 0.94
C LYS A 47 1.54 8.43 1.23
N VAL A 48 1.66 7.15 1.51
CA VAL A 48 2.92 6.43 1.70
C VAL A 48 3.08 5.39 0.60
N GLN A 49 4.29 5.22 0.10
CA GLN A 49 4.63 4.16 -0.85
C GLN A 49 5.57 3.16 -0.19
N MET A 50 5.31 1.89 -0.40
CA MET A 50 6.23 0.80 -0.13
C MET A 50 7.03 0.56 -1.41
N ILE A 51 8.34 0.76 -1.32
CA ILE A 51 9.24 0.71 -2.49
C ILE A 51 10.41 -0.24 -2.24
N LYS A 52 10.94 -0.75 -3.33
CA LYS A 52 12.27 -1.37 -3.37
C LYS A 52 13.12 -0.59 -4.35
N GLU A 53 14.32 -0.23 -3.91
CA GLU A 53 15.33 0.41 -4.75
C GLU A 53 16.41 -0.61 -5.09
N ASP A 54 16.86 -0.61 -6.33
CA ASP A 54 18.00 -1.39 -6.74
C ASP A 54 19.33 -0.62 -6.51
N ILE A 55 20.45 -1.26 -6.84
CA ILE A 55 21.79 -0.67 -6.66
C ILE A 55 22.06 0.53 -7.59
N TRP A 56 21.25 0.75 -8.60
CA TRP A 56 21.32 1.90 -9.52
C TRP A 56 20.36 3.03 -9.14
N GLY A 57 19.52 2.82 -8.10
CA GLY A 57 18.55 3.81 -7.62
C GLY A 57 17.21 3.75 -8.34
N ASP A 58 16.98 2.73 -9.18
CA ASP A 58 15.67 2.52 -9.80
C ASP A 58 14.66 2.03 -8.76
N LYS A 59 13.49 2.65 -8.77
CA LYS A 59 12.43 2.42 -7.76
C LYS A 59 11.32 1.55 -8.34
N SER A 60 11.10 0.41 -7.71
CA SER A 60 9.89 -0.40 -7.94
C SER A 60 8.88 -0.13 -6.83
N ILE A 61 7.67 0.30 -7.19
CA ILE A 61 6.58 0.51 -6.23
C ILE A 61 5.90 -0.83 -5.96
N ILE A 62 5.94 -1.28 -4.71
CA ILE A 62 5.28 -2.51 -4.27
C ILE A 62 3.82 -2.23 -3.92
N ALA A 63 3.56 -1.17 -3.15
CA ALA A 63 2.20 -0.78 -2.78
C ALA A 63 2.07 0.73 -2.59
N ASN A 64 0.85 1.24 -2.82
CA ASN A 64 0.41 2.58 -2.42
C ASN A 64 -0.50 2.46 -1.20
N LEU A 65 -0.22 3.27 -0.20
CA LEU A 65 -0.85 3.26 1.10
C LEU A 65 -1.49 4.64 1.34
N GLY A 66 -2.80 4.69 1.34
CA GLY A 66 -3.56 5.90 1.66
C GLY A 66 -3.98 5.97 3.11
N ALA A 67 -4.74 7.00 3.48
CA ALA A 67 -5.29 7.15 4.82
C ALA A 67 -6.07 5.89 5.26
N GLY A 68 -5.84 5.43 6.48
CA GLY A 68 -6.40 4.20 7.03
C GLY A 68 -5.60 2.93 6.72
N SER A 69 -4.64 2.97 5.78
CA SER A 69 -3.80 1.82 5.48
C SER A 69 -2.86 1.51 6.64
N VAL A 70 -2.72 0.21 6.94
CA VAL A 70 -1.76 -0.33 7.89
C VAL A 70 -0.55 -0.86 7.12
N PHE A 71 0.65 -0.64 7.64
CA PHE A 71 1.88 -1.11 7.02
C PHE A 71 2.95 -1.46 8.06
N ALA A 72 4.02 -2.08 7.61
CA ALA A 72 5.09 -2.64 8.44
C ALA A 72 4.65 -3.82 9.34
N GLU A 73 3.48 -4.37 9.05
CA GLU A 73 2.92 -5.54 9.75
C GLU A 73 3.73 -6.82 9.53
N SER A 74 4.47 -6.91 8.44
CA SER A 74 5.31 -8.07 8.11
C SER A 74 6.45 -8.30 9.10
N TYR A 75 6.77 -7.28 9.91
CA TYR A 75 7.83 -7.32 10.93
C TYR A 75 7.30 -7.58 12.33
N LEU A 76 5.98 -7.77 12.49
CA LEU A 76 5.34 -8.04 13.78
C LEU A 76 5.82 -9.39 14.35
N GLY A 77 6.24 -9.36 15.61
CA GLY A 77 6.70 -10.56 16.31
C GLY A 77 8.10 -11.04 15.94
N ARG A 78 8.76 -10.41 14.99
CA ARG A 78 10.13 -10.70 14.58
C ARG A 78 11.08 -9.66 15.17
N ARG A 79 11.64 -9.95 16.34
CA ARG A 79 12.61 -9.05 16.97
C ARG A 79 13.86 -8.95 16.07
N HIS A 80 14.27 -7.70 15.76
CA HIS A 80 15.47 -7.36 15.00
C HIS A 80 15.49 -7.74 13.51
N ASP A 81 14.36 -8.11 12.91
CA ASP A 81 14.32 -8.28 11.47
C ASP A 81 14.47 -6.92 10.77
N LYS A 82 15.37 -6.91 9.81
CA LYS A 82 15.60 -5.73 8.97
C LYS A 82 14.55 -5.64 7.89
N SER A 83 14.07 -4.43 7.63
CA SER A 83 13.17 -4.19 6.52
C SER A 83 13.83 -4.54 5.18
N ILE A 84 13.15 -5.30 4.34
CA ILE A 84 13.59 -5.60 2.97
C ILE A 84 13.10 -4.57 1.95
N VAL A 85 12.29 -3.61 2.39
CA VAL A 85 11.69 -2.54 1.59
C VAL A 85 11.85 -1.20 2.31
N SER A 86 11.75 -0.11 1.57
CA SER A 86 11.65 1.24 2.13
C SER A 86 10.22 1.73 2.12
N TYR A 87 9.85 2.55 3.10
CA TYR A 87 8.58 3.26 3.15
C TYR A 87 8.84 4.76 3.02
N PHE A 88 8.15 5.37 2.08
CA PHE A 88 8.45 6.70 1.57
C PHE A 88 7.16 7.54 1.52
N ALA A 89 7.21 8.78 1.99
CA ALA A 89 6.09 9.71 1.95
C ALA A 89 5.91 10.29 0.54
N ALA A 90 4.92 9.82 -0.21
CA ALA A 90 4.62 10.32 -1.56
C ALA A 90 3.94 11.70 -1.56
N SER A 91 3.37 12.10 -0.43
CA SER A 91 2.88 13.45 -0.12
C SER A 91 3.20 13.77 1.33
N ASP A 92 2.97 15.01 1.78
CA ASP A 92 2.97 15.31 3.20
C ASP A 92 2.02 14.36 3.91
N SER A 93 2.50 13.69 4.95
CA SER A 93 1.82 12.56 5.56
C SER A 93 1.95 12.56 7.08
N GLU A 94 0.91 12.10 7.75
CA GLU A 94 0.92 11.80 9.18
C GLU A 94 0.80 10.30 9.38
N VAL A 95 1.71 9.74 10.16
CA VAL A 95 1.79 8.30 10.43
C VAL A 95 1.72 8.05 11.92
N LEU A 96 0.76 7.25 12.33
CA LEU A 96 0.64 6.72 13.68
C LEU A 96 1.51 5.47 13.79
N MET A 97 2.38 5.45 14.77
CA MET A 97 3.34 4.38 15.05
C MET A 97 3.00 3.70 16.38
N LEU A 98 2.79 2.40 16.34
CA LEU A 98 2.40 1.56 17.47
C LEU A 98 3.49 0.53 17.73
N PRO A 99 4.14 0.50 18.90
CA PRO A 99 5.10 -0.55 19.27
C PRO A 99 4.37 -1.88 19.52
N PHE A 100 3.98 -2.54 18.44
CA PHE A 100 3.03 -3.65 18.47
C PHE A 100 3.58 -4.92 19.15
N GLY A 101 4.89 -5.11 19.19
CA GLY A 101 5.51 -6.25 19.90
C GLY A 101 5.06 -6.35 21.35
N ARG A 102 4.85 -5.20 22.02
CA ARG A 102 4.36 -5.16 23.40
C ARG A 102 2.93 -5.67 23.56
N PHE A 103 2.08 -5.56 22.53
CA PHE A 103 0.74 -6.15 22.55
C PHE A 103 0.77 -7.66 22.51
N LEU A 104 1.71 -8.22 21.75
CA LEU A 104 1.87 -9.68 21.63
C LEU A 104 2.47 -10.30 22.89
N GLU A 105 3.34 -9.58 23.60
CA GLU A 105 3.99 -10.06 24.81
C GLU A 105 3.07 -10.09 26.04
N ASN A 106 2.08 -9.21 26.08
CA ASN A 106 1.12 -9.10 27.19
C ASN A 106 -0.31 -9.27 26.67
N PRO A 107 -0.73 -10.49 26.29
CA PRO A 107 -2.07 -10.72 25.80
C PRO A 107 -3.07 -10.49 26.97
N HIS A 108 -3.88 -9.49 26.82
CA HIS A 108 -5.02 -9.29 27.72
C HIS A 108 -6.26 -9.92 27.11
N ASN A 109 -6.94 -10.72 27.89
CA ASN A 109 -8.18 -11.38 27.47
C ASN A 109 -9.38 -10.42 27.57
N SER A 110 -9.20 -9.13 27.10
CA SER A 110 -10.31 -8.19 27.00
C SER A 110 -11.00 -8.34 25.65
N LYS A 111 -12.29 -8.03 25.59
CA LYS A 111 -13.10 -8.03 24.37
C LYS A 111 -12.49 -7.09 23.31
N ALA A 112 -12.04 -5.92 23.74
CA ALA A 112 -11.40 -4.93 22.88
C ALA A 112 -10.09 -5.46 22.27
N HIS A 113 -9.24 -6.12 23.07
CA HIS A 113 -8.01 -6.73 22.58
C HIS A 113 -8.28 -7.81 21.54
N ASN A 114 -9.21 -8.73 21.82
CA ASN A 114 -9.56 -9.79 20.88
C ASN A 114 -10.10 -9.23 19.56
N LYS A 115 -10.93 -8.20 19.60
CA LYS A 115 -11.48 -7.54 18.43
C LYS A 115 -10.38 -6.85 17.60
N LEU A 116 -9.42 -6.17 18.26
CA LEU A 116 -8.26 -5.59 17.60
C LEU A 116 -7.44 -6.67 16.90
N MET A 117 -7.18 -7.81 17.56
CA MET A 117 -6.44 -8.93 16.97
C MET A 117 -7.16 -9.49 15.72
N CYS A 118 -8.48 -9.70 15.79
CA CYS A 118 -9.27 -10.11 14.64
C CYS A 118 -9.16 -9.11 13.48
N ASN A 119 -9.22 -7.81 13.77
CA ASN A 119 -9.07 -6.77 12.75
C ASN A 119 -7.67 -6.80 12.10
N ILE A 120 -6.63 -7.07 12.88
CA ILE A 120 -5.26 -7.17 12.36
C ILE A 120 -5.12 -8.41 11.47
N VAL A 121 -5.68 -9.55 11.86
CA VAL A 121 -5.69 -10.76 11.02
C VAL A 121 -6.42 -10.48 9.69
N ALA A 122 -7.55 -9.78 9.73
CA ALA A 122 -8.28 -9.39 8.53
C ALA A 122 -7.43 -8.47 7.61
N ILE A 123 -6.71 -7.50 8.18
CA ILE A 123 -5.79 -6.62 7.44
C ILE A 123 -4.66 -7.42 6.80
N LEU A 124 -4.05 -8.38 7.54
CA LEU A 124 -3.00 -9.23 7.00
C LEU A 124 -3.51 -10.07 5.82
N ALA A 125 -4.72 -10.63 5.93
CA ALA A 125 -5.36 -11.38 4.85
C ALA A 125 -5.61 -10.49 3.62
N ASP A 126 -6.12 -9.27 3.82
CA ASP A 126 -6.38 -8.30 2.75
C ASP A 126 -5.08 -7.86 2.05
N ASN A 127 -4.04 -7.55 2.82
CA ASN A 127 -2.72 -7.21 2.27
C ASN A 127 -2.10 -8.37 1.49
N ASN A 128 -2.28 -9.61 1.97
CA ASN A 128 -1.82 -10.79 1.24
C ASN A 128 -2.56 -10.96 -0.10
N SER A 129 -3.88 -10.75 -0.13
CA SER A 129 -4.68 -10.78 -1.36
C SER A 129 -4.20 -9.74 -2.37
N ARG A 130 -3.94 -8.51 -1.93
CA ARG A 130 -3.39 -7.45 -2.80
C ARG A 130 -2.01 -7.78 -3.37
N LEU A 131 -1.17 -8.47 -2.61
CA LEU A 131 0.13 -8.93 -3.10
C LEU A 131 -0.02 -10.03 -4.16
N ILE A 132 -0.98 -10.95 -4.00
CA ILE A 132 -1.32 -11.97 -5.00
C ILE A 132 -1.80 -11.30 -6.28
N GLU A 133 -2.75 -10.37 -6.20
CA GLU A 133 -3.27 -9.61 -7.35
C GLU A 133 -2.15 -8.88 -8.10
N LYS A 134 -1.26 -8.20 -7.36
CA LYS A 134 -0.10 -7.56 -7.98
C LYS A 134 0.82 -8.57 -8.66
N THR A 135 1.05 -9.71 -8.05
CA THR A 135 1.86 -10.78 -8.63
C THR A 135 1.26 -11.28 -9.94
N GLU A 136 -0.07 -11.46 -9.99
CA GLU A 136 -0.77 -11.82 -11.23
C GLU A 136 -0.56 -10.81 -12.36
N ILE A 137 -0.63 -9.50 -12.03
CA ILE A 137 -0.36 -8.43 -13.01
C ILE A 137 1.08 -8.53 -13.52
N LEU A 138 2.06 -8.65 -12.62
CA LEU A 138 3.48 -8.68 -12.98
C LEU A 138 3.88 -9.94 -13.75
N CYS A 139 3.18 -11.06 -13.55
CA CYS A 139 3.37 -12.31 -14.28
C CYS A 139 2.88 -12.27 -15.74
N LYS A 140 2.13 -11.23 -16.16
CA LYS A 140 1.75 -11.08 -17.58
C LYS A 140 3.01 -10.87 -18.43
N LYS A 141 3.12 -11.61 -19.52
CA LYS A 141 4.32 -11.65 -20.38
C LYS A 141 4.59 -10.33 -21.12
N THR A 142 3.56 -9.53 -21.38
CA THR A 142 3.67 -8.30 -22.16
C THR A 142 3.25 -7.09 -21.34
N LEU A 143 3.83 -5.93 -21.64
CA LEU A 143 3.43 -4.67 -21.00
C LEU A 143 1.94 -4.37 -21.21
N ARG A 144 1.42 -4.63 -22.41
CA ARG A 144 -0.03 -4.53 -22.70
C ARG A 144 -0.86 -5.41 -21.77
N GLY A 145 -0.46 -6.66 -21.57
CA GLY A 145 -1.13 -7.58 -20.66
C GLY A 145 -1.10 -7.09 -19.21
N LYS A 146 0.03 -6.53 -18.77
CA LYS A 146 0.16 -5.92 -17.42
C LYS A 146 -0.78 -4.72 -17.26
N ILE A 147 -0.83 -3.82 -18.26
CA ILE A 147 -1.69 -2.65 -18.27
C ILE A 147 -3.16 -3.06 -18.21
N LEU A 148 -3.59 -3.99 -19.08
CA LEU A 148 -4.98 -4.46 -19.11
C LEU A 148 -5.38 -5.06 -17.76
N ALA A 149 -4.60 -6.01 -17.24
CA ALA A 149 -4.89 -6.66 -15.97
C ALA A 149 -5.00 -5.64 -14.81
N TYR A 150 -4.12 -4.64 -14.78
CA TYR A 150 -4.19 -3.57 -13.79
C TYR A 150 -5.46 -2.72 -13.95
N LEU A 151 -5.79 -2.29 -15.17
CA LEU A 151 -6.98 -1.45 -15.43
C LEU A 151 -8.28 -2.23 -15.15
N GLU A 152 -8.34 -3.51 -15.47
CA GLU A 152 -9.47 -4.39 -15.16
C GLU A 152 -9.70 -4.52 -13.65
N GLN A 153 -8.61 -4.67 -12.89
CA GLN A 153 -8.66 -4.70 -11.42
C GLN A 153 -9.16 -3.38 -10.85
N GLU A 154 -8.64 -2.24 -11.32
CA GLU A 154 -9.10 -0.93 -10.87
C GLU A 154 -10.57 -0.67 -11.23
N ALA A 155 -11.02 -1.11 -12.39
CA ALA A 155 -12.43 -1.03 -12.79
C ALA A 155 -13.33 -1.88 -11.88
N ALA A 156 -12.88 -3.09 -11.55
CA ALA A 156 -13.60 -3.98 -10.63
C ALA A 156 -13.70 -3.36 -9.22
N ASN A 157 -12.61 -2.81 -8.70
CA ASN A 157 -12.57 -2.13 -7.41
C ASN A 157 -13.47 -0.88 -7.37
N ALA A 158 -13.53 -0.14 -8.47
CA ALA A 158 -14.38 1.04 -8.61
C ALA A 158 -15.86 0.69 -8.88
N GLY A 159 -16.16 -0.54 -9.31
CA GLY A 159 -17.50 -0.97 -9.73
C GLY A 159 -17.99 -0.26 -11.00
N THR A 160 -17.11 0.37 -11.76
CA THR A 160 -17.44 1.13 -12.98
C THR A 160 -16.36 0.96 -14.04
N LYS A 161 -16.75 1.10 -15.33
CA LYS A 161 -15.78 1.06 -16.44
C LYS A 161 -14.92 2.32 -16.53
N LYS A 162 -15.34 3.43 -15.89
CA LYS A 162 -14.62 4.71 -15.86
C LYS A 162 -14.19 5.02 -14.44
N PHE A 163 -12.89 5.12 -14.22
CA PHE A 163 -12.28 5.24 -12.90
C PHE A 163 -11.00 6.09 -12.92
N VAL A 164 -10.54 6.48 -11.75
CA VAL A 164 -9.31 7.28 -11.58
C VAL A 164 -8.20 6.38 -11.07
N VAL A 165 -7.10 6.31 -11.82
CA VAL A 165 -5.87 5.64 -11.40
C VAL A 165 -5.11 6.55 -10.44
N PRO A 166 -4.73 6.08 -9.22
CA PRO A 166 -4.10 6.92 -8.19
C PRO A 166 -2.60 7.18 -8.45
N PHE A 167 -2.09 6.77 -9.59
CA PHE A 167 -0.69 6.88 -9.96
C PHE A 167 -0.42 8.02 -10.95
N SER A 168 0.74 8.68 -10.84
CA SER A 168 1.34 9.41 -11.96
C SER A 168 1.80 8.41 -13.05
N ARG A 169 2.13 8.88 -14.25
CA ARG A 169 2.66 7.99 -15.31
C ARG A 169 3.98 7.32 -14.90
N THR A 170 4.82 8.02 -14.16
CA THR A 170 6.06 7.47 -13.63
C THR A 170 5.78 6.40 -12.58
N ASP A 171 4.88 6.69 -11.63
CA ASP A 171 4.54 5.72 -10.58
C ASP A 171 3.84 4.49 -11.15
N LEU A 172 2.97 4.65 -12.16
CA LEU A 172 2.34 3.52 -12.84
C LEU A 172 3.38 2.65 -13.56
N ALA A 173 4.37 3.26 -14.22
CA ALA A 173 5.46 2.51 -14.84
C ALA A 173 6.26 1.73 -13.79
N ASN A 174 6.64 2.38 -12.70
CA ASN A 174 7.33 1.73 -11.58
C ASN A 174 6.48 0.64 -10.90
N TYR A 175 5.15 0.81 -10.85
CA TYR A 175 4.24 -0.20 -10.31
C TYR A 175 4.14 -1.43 -11.22
N LEU A 176 4.16 -1.24 -12.55
CA LEU A 176 4.07 -2.32 -13.55
C LEU A 176 5.44 -2.91 -13.91
N ASP A 177 6.51 -2.45 -13.27
CA ASP A 177 7.88 -2.83 -13.58
C ASP A 177 8.15 -2.66 -15.09
N ALA A 178 8.08 -1.41 -15.55
CA ALA A 178 8.19 -1.02 -16.95
C ALA A 178 8.83 0.35 -17.11
N ASP A 179 9.45 0.60 -18.26
CA ASP A 179 9.94 1.91 -18.65
C ASP A 179 8.76 2.89 -18.90
N ARG A 180 8.88 4.12 -18.38
CA ARG A 180 7.85 5.16 -18.50
C ARG A 180 7.53 5.48 -19.96
N SER A 181 8.53 5.53 -20.83
CA SER A 181 8.32 5.86 -22.24
C SER A 181 7.66 4.71 -22.99
N ALA A 182 8.00 3.46 -22.64
CA ALA A 182 7.33 2.28 -23.15
C ALA A 182 5.86 2.23 -22.71
N LEU A 183 5.58 2.49 -21.44
CA LEU A 183 4.20 2.58 -20.92
C LEU A 183 3.39 3.65 -21.68
N THR A 184 3.96 4.84 -21.85
CA THR A 184 3.25 5.95 -22.54
C THR A 184 2.93 5.59 -23.98
N ARG A 185 3.87 4.98 -24.70
CA ARG A 185 3.65 4.53 -26.09
C ARG A 185 2.57 3.44 -26.16
N GLU A 186 2.61 2.47 -25.25
CA GLU A 186 1.64 1.38 -25.25
C GLU A 186 0.23 1.85 -24.90
N LEU A 187 0.08 2.75 -23.93
CA LEU A 187 -1.21 3.39 -23.62
C LEU A 187 -1.78 4.14 -24.83
N ALA A 188 -0.94 4.86 -25.59
CA ALA A 188 -1.37 5.55 -26.79
C ALA A 188 -1.87 4.57 -27.86
N ARG A 189 -1.15 3.47 -28.09
CA ARG A 189 -1.56 2.40 -29.03
C ARG A 189 -2.89 1.78 -28.61
N MET A 190 -3.06 1.44 -27.33
CA MET A 190 -4.30 0.85 -26.84
C MET A 190 -5.50 1.80 -26.98
N ARG A 191 -5.28 3.11 -26.83
CA ARG A 191 -6.29 4.13 -27.10
C ARG A 191 -6.64 4.19 -28.59
N ASP A 192 -5.63 4.23 -29.46
CA ASP A 192 -5.81 4.34 -30.90
C ASP A 192 -6.48 3.08 -31.50
N GLU A 193 -6.28 1.93 -30.86
CA GLU A 193 -6.98 0.66 -31.14
C GLU A 193 -8.42 0.60 -30.55
N GLY A 194 -8.83 1.63 -29.80
CA GLY A 194 -10.16 1.71 -29.18
C GLY A 194 -10.40 0.69 -28.07
N MET A 195 -9.34 0.22 -27.40
CA MET A 195 -9.43 -0.67 -26.23
C MET A 195 -9.73 0.11 -24.95
N ILE A 196 -9.10 1.27 -24.80
CA ILE A 196 -9.23 2.16 -23.65
C ILE A 196 -9.39 3.60 -24.10
N ALA A 197 -10.02 4.41 -23.24
CA ALA A 197 -9.93 5.87 -23.31
C ALA A 197 -9.29 6.38 -22.01
N PHE A 198 -8.57 7.49 -22.10
CA PHE A 198 -8.05 8.12 -20.90
C PHE A 198 -7.85 9.63 -21.09
N GLU A 199 -8.08 10.36 -20.02
CA GLU A 199 -7.72 11.77 -19.87
C GLU A 199 -6.98 11.92 -18.53
N LYS A 200 -5.70 12.37 -18.59
CA LYS A 200 -4.82 12.38 -17.40
C LYS A 200 -4.82 11.03 -16.70
N ASN A 201 -5.35 10.96 -15.49
CA ASN A 201 -5.40 9.75 -14.66
C ASN A 201 -6.79 9.08 -14.64
N THR A 202 -7.75 9.61 -15.38
CA THR A 202 -9.07 8.97 -15.56
C THR A 202 -8.99 8.05 -16.75
N PHE A 203 -9.35 6.78 -16.54
CA PHE A 203 -9.36 5.72 -17.56
C PHE A 203 -10.76 5.18 -17.75
N GLU A 204 -11.02 4.67 -18.93
CA GLU A 204 -12.24 3.96 -19.29
C GLU A 204 -11.91 2.75 -20.16
N ILE A 205 -12.46 1.59 -19.82
CA ILE A 205 -12.31 0.36 -20.62
C ILE A 205 -13.46 0.32 -21.64
N LEU A 206 -13.12 0.36 -22.94
CA LEU A 206 -14.08 0.43 -24.04
C LEU A 206 -14.43 -0.94 -24.62
N LYS A 207 -13.45 -1.85 -24.69
CA LYS A 207 -13.59 -3.23 -25.17
C LYS A 207 -13.03 -4.20 -24.17
N GLN A 208 -13.79 -5.22 -23.89
CA GLN A 208 -13.33 -6.47 -23.25
C GLN A 208 -13.04 -7.49 -24.32
#